data_c4983279a77753fa80d4ee23a8f98613
#
_entry.id   c4983279a77753fa80d4ee23a8f98613
#
_cell.length_a   1.000
_cell.length_b   1.000
_cell.length_c   1.000
_cell.angle_alpha   90.00
_cell.angle_beta   90.00
_cell.angle_gamma   90.00
#
_symmetry.space_group_name_H-M   'P 1'
#
loop_
_entity.id
_entity.type
_entity.pdbx_description
1 polymer ?
#
loop_
_entity_poly.entity_id
_entity_poly.type
_entity_poly.pdbx_seq_one_letter_code
_entity_poly.pdbx_strand_id
1 'polypeptide(L)'
;SWKEYAPNSRGFDYFWGFLGGCIDSYSHFYYWGGPNRHDLWRNGEEIHEEGKFFAAETLREAEEFILRDGDDRPFFLYWAVNIPLQPAKKWLDHYADLPAPRRMYAAFVSTFDDYLGRLRAFLRERGLEENTLVILQSDNGHSTEVRTFGGGGYCGDYRGGKFSLFEGGIRVPAIVSWPGHLPQGETRDQTAMNIDWFPTILELCGLDASGIDVDGRSLVPLLRDASEKSPHDVLHFDFERQWAVRQGDWKLLCNAIDVRPDDRNETLEGLYLTNLGIDPTESENLLGEYPEKAQELLKLREAYVASLEENDRR
;
A
#
# COMPACT_ATOMS: atom_id res chain seq x y z
N SER A 1 18.05 18.30 -8.14
CA SER A 1 17.10 18.17 -9.28
C SER A 1 16.26 16.94 -9.06
N TRP A 2 15.03 16.87 -9.62
CA TRP A 2 14.18 15.68 -9.52
C TRP A 2 14.89 14.38 -9.99
N LYS A 3 15.84 14.48 -10.90
CA LYS A 3 16.64 13.37 -11.42
C LYS A 3 17.41 12.62 -10.34
N GLU A 4 17.80 13.27 -9.26
CA GLU A 4 18.51 12.64 -8.13
C GLU A 4 17.60 11.71 -7.31
N TYR A 5 16.29 11.91 -7.42
CA TYR A 5 15.26 11.15 -6.71
C TYR A 5 14.52 10.16 -7.60
N ALA A 6 14.79 10.16 -8.91
CA ALA A 6 14.17 9.25 -9.86
C ALA A 6 14.61 7.79 -9.59
N PRO A 7 13.77 6.78 -9.89
CA PRO A 7 14.07 5.37 -9.64
C PRO A 7 15.42 4.91 -10.22
N ASN A 8 15.78 5.37 -11.41
CA ASN A 8 17.09 5.04 -12.02
C ASN A 8 18.29 5.53 -11.19
N SER A 9 18.15 6.59 -10.42
CA SER A 9 19.19 7.09 -9.50
C SER A 9 19.18 6.38 -8.13
N ARG A 10 18.23 5.45 -7.94
CA ARG A 10 18.02 4.68 -6.71
C ARG A 10 18.18 3.18 -6.90
N GLY A 11 18.87 2.75 -7.96
CA GLY A 11 19.24 1.36 -8.20
C GLY A 11 18.33 0.59 -9.16
N PHE A 12 17.31 1.21 -9.74
CA PHE A 12 16.48 0.58 -10.77
C PHE A 12 17.11 0.76 -12.15
N ASP A 13 17.33 -0.33 -12.86
CA ASP A 13 17.88 -0.34 -14.24
C ASP A 13 16.88 0.20 -15.26
N TYR A 14 15.58 0.10 -14.94
CA TYR A 14 14.50 0.54 -15.82
C TYR A 14 13.40 1.23 -15.02
N PHE A 15 12.89 2.31 -15.58
CA PHE A 15 11.73 3.04 -15.10
C PHE A 15 10.84 3.44 -16.25
N TRP A 16 9.56 3.17 -16.15
CA TRP A 16 8.50 3.71 -16.99
C TRP A 16 7.33 4.11 -16.10
N GLY A 17 6.83 5.32 -16.26
CA GLY A 17 5.74 5.82 -15.44
C GLY A 17 5.79 7.33 -15.23
N PHE A 18 5.06 7.80 -14.23
CA PHE A 18 5.00 9.23 -13.88
C PHE A 18 5.76 9.49 -12.57
N LEU A 19 6.12 10.76 -12.36
CA LEU A 19 6.90 11.22 -11.20
C LEU A 19 6.07 12.06 -10.22
N GLY A 20 4.90 12.53 -10.64
CA GLY A 20 3.93 13.19 -9.78
C GLY A 20 3.04 12.23 -9.00
N GLY A 21 2.08 12.77 -8.27
CA GLY A 21 1.17 11.95 -7.44
C GLY A 21 0.05 11.26 -8.23
N CYS A 22 -0.26 11.71 -9.45
CA CYS A 22 -1.30 11.14 -10.30
C CYS A 22 -1.24 11.73 -11.70
N ILE A 23 -1.74 10.97 -12.68
CA ILE A 23 -1.92 11.43 -14.07
C ILE A 23 -3.28 11.00 -14.61
N ASP A 24 -3.76 11.69 -15.61
CA ASP A 24 -4.91 11.27 -16.40
C ASP A 24 -4.57 10.00 -17.21
N SER A 25 -5.52 9.07 -17.26
CA SER A 25 -5.29 7.71 -17.78
C SER A 25 -5.03 7.65 -19.30
N TYR A 26 -5.30 8.70 -20.06
CA TYR A 26 -5.15 8.74 -21.53
C TYR A 26 -4.29 9.88 -22.04
N SER A 27 -4.38 11.06 -21.40
CA SER A 27 -3.57 12.21 -21.80
C SER A 27 -2.21 12.24 -21.09
N HIS A 28 -2.07 11.48 -19.98
CA HIS A 28 -0.88 11.41 -19.13
C HIS A 28 -0.46 12.74 -18.52
N PHE A 29 -1.40 13.66 -18.39
CA PHE A 29 -1.16 14.93 -17.72
C PHE A 29 -1.42 14.83 -16.22
N TYR A 30 -0.49 15.38 -15.43
CA TYR A 30 -0.68 15.60 -14.01
C TYR A 30 -1.81 16.60 -13.77
N TYR A 31 -2.75 16.27 -12.89
CA TYR A 31 -3.95 17.08 -12.65
C TYR A 31 -4.15 17.47 -11.17
N TRP A 32 -3.25 17.10 -10.27
CA TRP A 32 -3.39 17.39 -8.85
C TRP A 32 -2.57 18.63 -8.45
N GLY A 33 -3.22 19.80 -8.44
CA GLY A 33 -2.65 21.05 -7.99
C GLY A 33 -1.66 21.69 -9.00
N GLY A 34 -1.70 23.01 -9.10
CA GLY A 34 -0.85 23.76 -10.03
C GLY A 34 -1.25 23.61 -11.51
N PRO A 35 -0.43 24.09 -12.43
CA PRO A 35 -0.70 23.98 -13.86
C PRO A 35 -0.58 22.52 -14.29
N ASN A 36 -1.48 22.11 -15.18
CA ASN A 36 -1.39 20.81 -15.84
C ASN A 36 -0.07 20.72 -16.60
N ARG A 37 0.63 19.63 -16.39
CA ARG A 37 1.86 19.30 -17.12
C ARG A 37 1.82 17.84 -17.54
N HIS A 38 2.38 17.55 -18.67
CA HIS A 38 2.59 16.17 -19.07
C HIS A 38 3.58 15.48 -18.11
N ASP A 39 3.36 14.23 -17.74
CA ASP A 39 4.16 13.54 -16.73
C ASP A 39 4.25 12.03 -17.03
N LEU A 40 4.76 11.69 -18.22
CA LEU A 40 5.09 10.31 -18.56
C LEU A 40 6.55 10.22 -18.99
N TRP A 41 7.29 9.29 -18.36
CA TRP A 41 8.73 9.21 -18.48
C TRP A 41 9.20 7.78 -18.71
N ARG A 42 10.30 7.62 -19.48
CA ARG A 42 11.07 6.39 -19.59
C ARG A 42 12.54 6.68 -19.36
N ASN A 43 13.14 6.10 -18.30
CA ASN A 43 14.57 6.25 -17.96
C ASN A 43 15.06 7.71 -17.96
N GLY A 44 14.23 8.62 -17.42
CA GLY A 44 14.58 10.05 -17.31
C GLY A 44 14.32 10.89 -18.56
N GLU A 45 13.78 10.30 -19.62
CA GLU A 45 13.31 10.99 -20.82
C GLU A 45 11.78 11.07 -20.83
N GLU A 46 11.24 12.26 -21.11
CA GLU A 46 9.80 12.44 -21.28
C GLU A 46 9.35 11.77 -22.57
N ILE A 47 8.30 10.98 -22.50
CA ILE A 47 7.71 10.26 -23.65
C ILE A 47 6.26 10.63 -23.83
N HIS A 48 5.78 10.60 -25.07
CA HIS A 48 4.44 10.99 -25.45
C HIS A 48 3.69 9.78 -26.02
N GLU A 49 2.70 9.31 -25.27
CA GLU A 49 1.88 8.14 -25.60
C GLU A 49 0.38 8.45 -25.41
N GLU A 50 -0.02 9.68 -25.75
CA GLU A 50 -1.40 10.16 -25.60
C GLU A 50 -2.39 9.26 -26.34
N GLY A 51 -3.53 9.02 -25.70
CA GLY A 51 -4.57 8.13 -26.22
C GLY A 51 -4.38 6.66 -25.86
N LYS A 52 -3.22 6.26 -25.35
CA LYS A 52 -3.02 4.92 -24.82
C LYS A 52 -3.50 4.86 -23.35
N PHE A 53 -4.19 3.80 -22.99
CA PHE A 53 -4.71 3.62 -21.65
C PHE A 53 -3.58 3.23 -20.68
N PHE A 54 -3.25 4.12 -19.75
CA PHE A 54 -2.09 3.98 -18.85
C PHE A 54 -1.99 2.62 -18.17
N ALA A 55 -3.09 2.09 -17.60
CA ALA A 55 -3.06 0.81 -16.91
C ALA A 55 -2.73 -0.37 -17.85
N ALA A 56 -3.17 -0.33 -19.12
CA ALA A 56 -2.81 -1.34 -20.10
C ALA A 56 -1.32 -1.23 -20.49
N GLU A 57 -0.81 0.01 -20.60
CA GLU A 57 0.60 0.23 -20.91
C GLU A 57 1.51 -0.21 -19.77
N THR A 58 1.11 -0.03 -18.49
CA THR A 58 1.91 -0.55 -17.35
C THR A 58 2.09 -2.05 -17.43
N LEU A 59 1.05 -2.79 -17.82
CA LEU A 59 1.15 -4.24 -17.99
C LEU A 59 2.07 -4.60 -19.17
N ARG A 60 1.90 -3.94 -20.31
CA ARG A 60 2.76 -4.16 -21.49
C ARG A 60 4.23 -3.91 -21.16
N GLU A 61 4.52 -2.81 -20.46
CA GLU A 61 5.90 -2.47 -20.03
C GLU A 61 6.46 -3.50 -19.03
N ALA A 62 5.62 -4.03 -18.13
CA ALA A 62 6.02 -5.09 -17.21
C ALA A 62 6.37 -6.39 -17.97
N GLU A 63 5.52 -6.82 -18.90
CA GLU A 63 5.75 -8.00 -19.74
C GLU A 63 7.04 -7.84 -20.60
N GLU A 64 7.23 -6.68 -21.25
CA GLU A 64 8.41 -6.36 -22.04
C GLU A 64 9.69 -6.31 -21.18
N PHE A 65 9.60 -5.75 -19.96
CA PHE A 65 10.72 -5.72 -19.03
C PHE A 65 11.16 -7.14 -18.64
N ILE A 66 10.24 -8.03 -18.29
CA ILE A 66 10.53 -9.42 -17.93
C ILE A 66 11.24 -10.16 -19.09
N LEU A 67 10.87 -9.83 -20.34
CA LEU A 67 11.49 -10.46 -21.53
C LEU A 67 12.81 -9.84 -21.97
N ARG A 68 13.16 -8.66 -21.47
CA ARG A 68 14.27 -7.85 -22.02
C ARG A 68 15.61 -8.55 -21.98
N ASP A 69 15.91 -9.21 -20.87
CA ASP A 69 17.23 -9.81 -20.62
C ASP A 69 17.26 -11.33 -20.83
N GLY A 70 16.18 -11.91 -21.37
CA GLY A 70 16.02 -13.35 -21.52
C GLY A 70 15.74 -14.05 -20.19
N ASP A 71 15.60 -15.39 -20.25
CA ASP A 71 15.18 -16.20 -19.09
C ASP A 71 16.32 -16.45 -18.07
N ASP A 72 17.54 -15.93 -18.33
CA ASP A 72 18.76 -16.31 -17.60
C ASP A 72 19.09 -15.42 -16.38
N ARG A 73 18.43 -14.26 -16.22
CA ARG A 73 18.70 -13.33 -15.13
C ARG A 73 17.47 -13.12 -14.23
N PRO A 74 17.67 -13.14 -12.88
CA PRO A 74 16.59 -12.78 -11.97
C PRO A 74 16.19 -11.32 -12.18
N PHE A 75 14.91 -11.01 -11.98
CA PHE A 75 14.38 -9.66 -12.03
C PHE A 75 13.70 -9.27 -10.71
N PHE A 76 13.70 -7.97 -10.44
CA PHE A 76 12.88 -7.34 -9.43
C PHE A 76 11.97 -6.32 -10.12
N LEU A 77 10.67 -6.58 -10.11
CA LEU A 77 9.66 -5.69 -10.70
C LEU A 77 8.84 -5.03 -9.59
N TYR A 78 8.97 -3.72 -9.44
CA TYR A 78 8.06 -2.92 -8.62
C TYR A 78 6.97 -2.32 -9.51
N TRP A 79 5.82 -2.99 -9.55
CA TRP A 79 4.69 -2.61 -10.38
C TRP A 79 3.69 -1.76 -9.57
N ALA A 80 3.95 -0.46 -9.47
CA ALA A 80 3.12 0.51 -8.77
C ALA A 80 1.95 0.96 -9.66
N VAL A 81 0.88 0.18 -9.68
CA VAL A 81 -0.27 0.45 -10.52
C VAL A 81 -1.14 1.55 -9.92
N ASN A 82 -1.26 2.65 -10.63
CA ASN A 82 -2.29 3.65 -10.35
C ASN A 82 -3.65 3.09 -10.74
N ILE A 83 -4.58 2.97 -9.79
CA ILE A 83 -5.92 2.46 -10.08
C ILE A 83 -6.60 3.39 -11.11
N PRO A 84 -7.04 2.86 -12.26
CA PRO A 84 -7.59 3.68 -13.34
C PRO A 84 -8.92 4.30 -12.90
N LEU A 85 -9.05 5.60 -13.08
CA LEU A 85 -10.31 6.32 -12.86
C LEU A 85 -11.38 5.90 -13.88
N GLN A 86 -10.97 5.30 -15.00
CA GLN A 86 -11.85 4.82 -16.05
C GLN A 86 -11.87 3.29 -16.10
N PRO A 87 -12.80 2.64 -15.42
CA PRO A 87 -12.88 1.19 -15.35
C PRO A 87 -13.36 0.59 -16.69
N ALA A 88 -12.99 -0.67 -16.94
CA ALA A 88 -13.44 -1.40 -18.11
C ALA A 88 -14.97 -1.55 -18.15
N LYS A 89 -15.57 -1.34 -19.34
CA LYS A 89 -17.04 -1.39 -19.53
C LYS A 89 -17.66 -2.67 -19.01
N LYS A 90 -17.03 -3.84 -19.24
CA LYS A 90 -17.54 -5.13 -18.77
C LYS A 90 -17.80 -5.16 -17.26
N TRP A 91 -16.94 -4.49 -16.46
CA TRP A 91 -17.09 -4.41 -15.03
C TRP A 91 -18.12 -3.35 -14.59
N LEU A 92 -18.26 -2.26 -15.35
CA LEU A 92 -19.35 -1.31 -15.15
C LEU A 92 -20.71 -1.97 -15.38
N ASP A 93 -20.82 -2.84 -16.38
CA ASP A 93 -22.04 -3.59 -16.67
C ASP A 93 -22.29 -4.67 -15.61
N HIS A 94 -21.23 -5.36 -15.14
CA HIS A 94 -21.33 -6.37 -14.08
C HIS A 94 -21.87 -5.79 -12.76
N TYR A 95 -21.45 -4.58 -12.42
CA TYR A 95 -21.85 -3.89 -11.18
C TYR A 95 -23.00 -2.89 -11.42
N ALA A 96 -23.82 -3.08 -12.45
CA ALA A 96 -24.86 -2.10 -12.85
C ALA A 96 -25.89 -1.80 -11.72
N ASP A 97 -26.14 -2.78 -10.84
CA ASP A 97 -27.10 -2.66 -9.75
C ASP A 97 -26.55 -1.92 -8.52
N LEU A 98 -25.26 -1.62 -8.48
CA LEU A 98 -24.67 -0.86 -7.36
C LEU A 98 -24.88 0.64 -7.56
N PRO A 99 -25.00 1.42 -6.45
CA PRO A 99 -25.04 2.88 -6.52
C PRO A 99 -23.74 3.44 -7.13
N ALA A 100 -23.84 4.61 -7.80
CA ALA A 100 -22.80 5.14 -8.66
C ALA A 100 -21.37 5.16 -8.06
N PRO A 101 -21.10 5.70 -6.84
CA PRO A 101 -19.74 5.69 -6.31
C PRO A 101 -19.21 4.26 -6.14
N ARG A 102 -20.01 3.37 -5.56
CA ARG A 102 -19.61 1.96 -5.33
C ARG A 102 -19.41 1.20 -6.62
N ARG A 103 -20.29 1.40 -7.60
CA ARG A 103 -20.21 0.79 -8.93
C ARG A 103 -18.88 1.11 -9.61
N MET A 104 -18.53 2.40 -9.65
CA MET A 104 -17.29 2.85 -10.27
C MET A 104 -16.07 2.26 -9.55
N TYR A 105 -16.06 2.33 -8.23
CA TYR A 105 -14.97 1.81 -7.42
C TYR A 105 -14.77 0.30 -7.61
N ALA A 106 -15.84 -0.49 -7.50
CA ALA A 106 -15.78 -1.94 -7.70
C ALA A 106 -15.29 -2.28 -9.12
N ALA A 107 -15.76 -1.55 -10.13
CA ALA A 107 -15.40 -1.79 -11.52
C ALA A 107 -13.92 -1.49 -11.81
N PHE A 108 -13.31 -0.46 -11.22
CA PHE A 108 -11.88 -0.24 -11.46
C PHE A 108 -11.00 -1.20 -10.66
N VAL A 109 -11.38 -1.61 -9.45
CA VAL A 109 -10.66 -2.66 -8.72
C VAL A 109 -10.66 -3.97 -9.51
N SER A 110 -11.83 -4.37 -10.06
CA SER A 110 -11.92 -5.56 -10.92
C SER A 110 -11.17 -5.41 -12.25
N THR A 111 -11.05 -4.19 -12.76
CA THR A 111 -10.21 -3.93 -13.95
C THR A 111 -8.74 -4.16 -13.61
N PHE A 112 -8.28 -3.74 -12.44
CA PHE A 112 -6.93 -4.02 -11.97
C PHE A 112 -6.69 -5.51 -11.75
N ASP A 113 -7.65 -6.21 -11.15
CA ASP A 113 -7.59 -7.67 -10.96
C ASP A 113 -7.43 -8.42 -12.29
N ASP A 114 -8.12 -8.00 -13.35
CA ASP A 114 -7.90 -8.52 -14.71
C ASP A 114 -6.43 -8.37 -15.17
N TYR A 115 -5.82 -7.22 -14.94
CA TYR A 115 -4.43 -7.00 -15.34
C TYR A 115 -3.46 -7.85 -14.52
N LEU A 116 -3.70 -8.00 -13.22
CA LEU A 116 -2.92 -8.90 -12.38
C LEU A 116 -3.07 -10.36 -12.83
N GLY A 117 -4.30 -10.77 -13.17
CA GLY A 117 -4.58 -12.09 -13.72
C GLY A 117 -3.83 -12.36 -15.04
N ARG A 118 -3.75 -11.34 -15.92
CA ARG A 118 -2.99 -11.41 -17.18
C ARG A 118 -1.48 -11.52 -16.94
N LEU A 119 -0.92 -10.73 -16.02
CA LEU A 119 0.51 -10.83 -15.68
C LEU A 119 0.84 -12.22 -15.12
N ARG A 120 -0.01 -12.77 -14.25
CA ARG A 120 0.17 -14.14 -13.75
C ARG A 120 0.08 -15.20 -14.84
N ALA A 121 -0.87 -15.05 -15.78
CA ALA A 121 -0.97 -15.97 -16.94
C ALA A 121 0.29 -15.89 -17.81
N PHE A 122 0.82 -14.70 -18.05
CA PHE A 122 2.07 -14.48 -18.77
C PHE A 122 3.26 -15.19 -18.07
N LEU A 123 3.43 -15.02 -16.75
CA LEU A 123 4.47 -15.72 -15.99
C LEU A 123 4.35 -17.24 -16.11
N ARG A 124 3.12 -17.77 -16.05
CA ARG A 124 2.85 -19.21 -16.18
C ARG A 124 3.18 -19.72 -17.57
N GLU A 125 2.75 -19.04 -18.63
CA GLU A 125 3.03 -19.38 -20.03
C GLU A 125 4.54 -19.38 -20.34
N ARG A 126 5.32 -18.60 -19.60
CA ARG A 126 6.78 -18.54 -19.70
C ARG A 126 7.51 -19.50 -18.78
N GLY A 127 6.77 -20.29 -17.96
CA GLY A 127 7.39 -21.20 -16.98
C GLY A 127 8.07 -20.47 -15.80
N LEU A 128 7.75 -19.19 -15.56
CA LEU A 128 8.37 -18.36 -14.53
C LEU A 128 7.57 -18.37 -13.21
N GLU A 129 6.29 -18.76 -13.21
CA GLU A 129 5.39 -18.62 -12.03
C GLU A 129 5.95 -19.33 -10.79
N GLU A 130 6.52 -20.52 -10.92
CA GLU A 130 7.05 -21.30 -9.79
C GLU A 130 8.35 -20.69 -9.21
N ASN A 131 9.08 -19.91 -10.00
CA ASN A 131 10.31 -19.22 -9.56
C ASN A 131 10.09 -17.71 -9.37
N THR A 132 8.86 -17.26 -9.17
CA THR A 132 8.54 -15.85 -8.97
C THR A 132 7.74 -15.66 -7.69
N LEU A 133 8.30 -14.91 -6.74
CA LEU A 133 7.57 -14.39 -5.59
C LEU A 133 6.71 -13.20 -6.05
N VAL A 134 5.40 -13.30 -5.88
CA VAL A 134 4.45 -12.21 -6.16
C VAL A 134 3.88 -11.67 -4.86
N ILE A 135 4.05 -10.39 -4.63
CA ILE A 135 3.49 -9.66 -3.49
C ILE A 135 2.49 -8.63 -4.02
N LEU A 136 1.26 -8.68 -3.56
CA LEU A 136 0.22 -7.70 -3.80
C LEU A 136 -0.13 -7.01 -2.49
N GLN A 137 -0.07 -5.69 -2.46
CA GLN A 137 -0.48 -4.89 -1.29
C GLN A 137 -1.07 -3.56 -1.73
N SER A 138 -2.09 -3.09 -1.02
CA SER A 138 -2.55 -1.70 -1.13
C SER A 138 -1.62 -0.78 -0.35
N ASP A 139 -1.47 0.46 -0.81
CA ASP A 139 -0.66 1.49 -0.17
C ASP A 139 -1.35 2.11 1.05
N ASN A 140 -2.67 2.26 1.01
CA ASN A 140 -3.53 2.78 2.07
C ASN A 140 -4.97 2.28 1.93
N GLY A 141 -5.81 2.63 2.89
CA GLY A 141 -7.25 2.40 2.83
C GLY A 141 -7.92 3.15 1.67
N HIS A 142 -9.20 2.86 1.44
CA HIS A 142 -9.95 3.46 0.34
C HIS A 142 -10.02 4.98 0.43
N SER A 143 -9.99 5.65 -0.73
CA SER A 143 -10.15 7.10 -0.83
C SER A 143 -11.62 7.50 -0.83
N THR A 144 -11.95 8.56 -0.11
CA THR A 144 -13.28 9.21 -0.10
C THR A 144 -13.32 10.49 -0.93
N GLU A 145 -12.21 10.84 -1.58
CA GLU A 145 -12.06 12.07 -2.35
C GLU A 145 -13.02 12.11 -3.57
N VAL A 146 -13.45 13.32 -3.93
CA VAL A 146 -14.35 13.55 -5.09
C VAL A 146 -13.79 12.94 -6.38
N ARG A 147 -12.47 13.01 -6.59
CA ARG A 147 -11.78 12.41 -7.76
C ARG A 147 -11.89 10.87 -7.80
N THR A 148 -12.21 10.24 -6.68
CA THR A 148 -12.49 8.80 -6.57
C THR A 148 -13.99 8.53 -6.41
N PHE A 149 -14.81 9.38 -7.02
CA PHE A 149 -16.27 9.30 -7.03
C PHE A 149 -16.94 9.46 -5.66
N GLY A 150 -16.28 10.16 -4.72
CA GLY A 150 -16.89 10.48 -3.42
C GLY A 150 -17.04 9.29 -2.47
N GLY A 151 -16.09 8.34 -2.50
CA GLY A 151 -16.02 7.29 -1.49
C GLY A 151 -16.74 6.00 -1.82
N GLY A 152 -16.63 5.51 -3.04
CA GLY A 152 -17.14 4.19 -3.44
C GLY A 152 -16.39 2.99 -2.86
N GLY A 153 -15.27 3.20 -2.15
CA GLY A 153 -14.52 2.17 -1.46
C GLY A 153 -15.26 1.59 -0.25
N TYR A 154 -14.79 0.44 0.23
CA TYR A 154 -15.36 -0.22 1.39
C TYR A 154 -14.27 -1.01 2.13
N CYS A 155 -14.12 -0.74 3.41
CA CYS A 155 -13.14 -1.38 4.30
C CYS A 155 -13.81 -2.28 5.35
N GLY A 156 -15.02 -2.77 5.11
CA GLY A 156 -15.80 -3.46 6.12
C GLY A 156 -16.31 -2.48 7.18
N ASP A 157 -16.32 -2.93 8.42
CA ASP A 157 -16.78 -2.13 9.55
C ASP A 157 -15.67 -1.26 10.16
N TYR A 158 -14.46 -1.28 9.58
CA TYR A 158 -13.34 -0.47 10.08
C TYR A 158 -13.58 1.02 9.85
N ARG A 159 -13.24 1.83 10.85
CA ARG A 159 -13.37 3.28 10.80
C ARG A 159 -12.29 3.92 9.94
N GLY A 160 -12.62 5.02 9.26
CA GLY A 160 -11.67 5.81 8.49
C GLY A 160 -11.47 5.31 7.07
N GLY A 161 -10.44 5.81 6.43
CA GLY A 161 -10.04 5.55 5.04
C GLY A 161 -8.69 6.20 4.77
N LYS A 162 -8.34 6.43 3.52
CA LYS A 162 -7.12 7.16 3.14
C LYS A 162 -7.01 8.47 3.92
N PHE A 163 -5.83 8.80 4.42
CA PHE A 163 -5.51 9.93 5.32
C PHE A 163 -5.86 9.74 6.80
N SER A 164 -6.41 8.60 7.20
CA SER A 164 -6.74 8.29 8.59
C SER A 164 -5.77 7.28 9.18
N LEU A 165 -5.47 7.39 10.48
CA LEU A 165 -4.75 6.35 11.23
C LEU A 165 -5.69 5.38 11.97
N PHE A 166 -7.01 5.48 11.79
CA PHE A 166 -7.94 4.41 12.13
C PHE A 166 -7.74 3.19 11.22
N GLU A 167 -8.21 2.02 11.64
CA GLU A 167 -7.96 0.74 10.92
C GLU A 167 -8.39 0.80 9.45
N GLY A 168 -9.49 1.50 9.11
CA GLY A 168 -9.91 1.65 7.71
C GLY A 168 -8.93 2.38 6.81
N GLY A 169 -7.99 3.14 7.38
CA GLY A 169 -6.93 3.83 6.64
C GLY A 169 -5.62 3.05 6.54
N ILE A 170 -5.29 2.25 7.55
CA ILE A 170 -3.98 1.60 7.67
C ILE A 170 -4.03 0.07 7.57
N ARG A 171 -5.18 -0.57 7.83
CA ARG A 171 -5.35 -2.01 7.68
C ARG A 171 -5.70 -2.33 6.24
N VAL A 172 -4.70 -2.70 5.46
CA VAL A 172 -4.80 -2.90 4.02
C VAL A 172 -4.67 -4.38 3.66
N PRO A 173 -5.31 -4.83 2.55
CA PRO A 173 -5.10 -6.17 2.05
C PRO A 173 -3.66 -6.37 1.58
N ALA A 174 -3.07 -7.51 1.94
CA ALA A 174 -1.80 -7.99 1.44
C ALA A 174 -1.91 -9.47 1.08
N ILE A 175 -1.36 -9.85 -0.06
CA ILE A 175 -1.33 -11.24 -0.55
C ILE A 175 0.08 -11.55 -1.01
N VAL A 176 0.59 -12.71 -0.61
CA VAL A 176 1.86 -13.23 -1.11
C VAL A 176 1.64 -14.59 -1.74
N SER A 177 2.27 -14.82 -2.87
CA SER A 177 2.19 -16.07 -3.61
C SER A 177 3.56 -16.47 -4.13
N TRP A 178 3.98 -17.69 -3.79
CA TRP A 178 5.16 -18.33 -4.37
C TRP A 178 4.90 -19.85 -4.44
N PRO A 179 4.36 -20.33 -5.55
CA PRO A 179 3.97 -21.73 -5.70
C PRO A 179 5.14 -22.67 -5.43
N GLY A 180 4.89 -23.75 -4.66
CA GLY A 180 5.92 -24.70 -4.28
C GLY A 180 6.89 -24.28 -3.18
N HIS A 181 6.91 -23.02 -2.77
CA HIS A 181 7.82 -22.46 -1.75
C HIS A 181 7.13 -21.95 -0.49
N LEU A 182 5.91 -21.44 -0.63
CA LEU A 182 5.08 -20.96 0.48
C LEU A 182 3.76 -21.75 0.55
N PRO A 183 3.15 -21.91 1.75
CA PRO A 183 1.82 -22.47 1.90
C PRO A 183 0.79 -21.74 1.04
N GLN A 184 -0.22 -22.48 0.57
CA GLN A 184 -1.26 -21.94 -0.30
C GLN A 184 -2.63 -21.99 0.38
N GLY A 185 -3.46 -20.97 0.11
CA GLY A 185 -4.83 -20.90 0.63
C GLY A 185 -4.91 -20.65 2.13
N GLU A 186 -3.86 -20.13 2.73
CA GLU A 186 -3.80 -19.81 4.16
C GLU A 186 -3.93 -18.30 4.42
N THR A 187 -4.48 -17.98 5.58
CA THR A 187 -4.57 -16.59 6.08
C THR A 187 -3.65 -16.41 7.29
N ARG A 188 -3.12 -15.23 7.45
CA ARG A 188 -2.34 -14.78 8.61
C ARG A 188 -3.06 -13.62 9.27
N ASP A 189 -3.32 -13.72 10.58
CA ASP A 189 -3.97 -12.68 11.38
C ASP A 189 -2.99 -11.85 12.18
N GLN A 190 -1.71 -12.26 12.19
CA GLN A 190 -0.65 -11.55 12.89
C GLN A 190 -0.36 -10.22 12.21
N THR A 191 -0.11 -9.22 13.03
CA THR A 191 0.18 -7.87 12.56
C THR A 191 1.55 -7.82 11.87
N ALA A 192 1.58 -7.25 10.67
CA ALA A 192 2.75 -6.98 9.85
C ALA A 192 2.65 -5.58 9.25
N MET A 193 3.74 -5.03 8.75
CA MET A 193 3.80 -3.73 8.11
C MET A 193 4.38 -3.83 6.69
N ASN A 194 4.09 -2.84 5.86
CA ASN A 194 4.63 -2.77 4.49
C ASN A 194 6.17 -2.65 4.47
N ILE A 195 6.79 -2.07 5.49
CA ILE A 195 8.25 -1.99 5.63
C ILE A 195 8.92 -3.36 5.81
N ASP A 196 8.17 -4.38 6.20
CA ASP A 196 8.65 -5.74 6.41
C ASP A 196 8.98 -6.47 5.10
N TRP A 197 8.41 -6.02 3.99
CA TRP A 197 8.69 -6.64 2.69
C TRP A 197 10.15 -6.52 2.27
N PHE A 198 10.82 -5.43 2.59
CA PHE A 198 12.22 -5.25 2.23
C PHE A 198 13.13 -6.33 2.83
N PRO A 199 13.21 -6.52 4.17
CA PRO A 199 14.01 -7.59 4.75
C PRO A 199 13.48 -8.99 4.39
N THR A 200 12.17 -9.17 4.19
CA THR A 200 11.59 -10.44 3.75
C THR A 200 12.07 -10.84 2.36
N ILE A 201 12.08 -9.92 1.41
CA ILE A 201 12.57 -10.17 0.04
C ILE A 201 14.05 -10.49 0.06
N LEU A 202 14.87 -9.74 0.81
CA LEU A 202 16.30 -10.03 0.94
C LEU A 202 16.54 -11.44 1.45
N GLU A 203 15.84 -11.85 2.52
CA GLU A 203 15.98 -13.20 3.08
C GLU A 203 15.54 -14.29 2.09
N LEU A 204 14.39 -14.13 1.42
CA LEU A 204 13.89 -15.10 0.44
C LEU A 204 14.78 -15.22 -0.80
N CYS A 205 15.43 -14.14 -1.18
CA CYS A 205 16.42 -14.13 -2.27
C CYS A 205 17.83 -14.59 -1.85
N GLY A 206 18.05 -14.90 -0.55
CA GLY A 206 19.35 -15.28 -0.03
C GLY A 206 20.40 -14.15 -0.08
N LEU A 207 19.93 -12.89 -0.03
CA LEU A 207 20.79 -11.72 -0.04
C LEU A 207 21.18 -11.33 1.39
N ASP A 208 22.44 -10.95 1.56
CA ASP A 208 22.96 -10.51 2.86
C ASP A 208 22.44 -9.10 3.20
N ALA A 209 21.67 -9.01 4.27
CA ALA A 209 21.17 -7.75 4.83
C ALA A 209 22.03 -7.25 6.01
N SER A 210 23.13 -7.94 6.34
CA SER A 210 24.02 -7.55 7.43
C SER A 210 24.62 -6.17 7.16
N GLY A 211 24.43 -5.25 8.10
CA GLY A 211 24.91 -3.87 7.95
C GLY A 211 23.94 -2.91 7.26
N ILE A 212 22.73 -3.36 6.88
CA ILE A 212 21.65 -2.47 6.45
C ILE A 212 20.76 -2.21 7.67
N ASP A 213 20.68 -0.95 8.10
CA ASP A 213 19.78 -0.53 9.17
C ASP A 213 18.37 -0.38 8.58
N VAL A 214 17.43 -1.22 9.06
CA VAL A 214 16.05 -1.26 8.58
C VAL A 214 15.07 -1.35 9.74
N ASP A 215 13.97 -0.61 9.66
CA ASP A 215 12.90 -0.64 10.65
C ASP A 215 12.03 -1.91 10.55
N GLY A 216 11.88 -2.45 9.32
CA GLY A 216 11.11 -3.65 9.04
C GLY A 216 11.72 -4.92 9.63
N ARG A 217 10.91 -5.96 9.73
CA ARG A 217 11.30 -7.29 10.18
C ARG A 217 10.92 -8.33 9.13
N SER A 218 11.76 -9.37 8.94
CA SER A 218 11.43 -10.43 8.01
C SER A 218 10.16 -11.17 8.42
N LEU A 219 9.23 -11.33 7.46
CA LEU A 219 8.00 -12.10 7.59
C LEU A 219 8.18 -13.58 7.24
N VAL A 220 9.37 -14.03 6.85
CA VAL A 220 9.62 -15.42 6.40
C VAL A 220 9.13 -16.46 7.41
N PRO A 221 9.41 -16.35 8.73
CA PRO A 221 8.86 -17.29 9.70
C PRO A 221 7.33 -17.34 9.66
N LEU A 222 6.68 -16.18 9.70
CA LEU A 222 5.23 -16.02 9.67
C LEU A 222 4.60 -16.55 8.37
N LEU A 223 5.25 -16.34 7.24
CA LEU A 223 4.78 -16.83 5.94
C LEU A 223 4.80 -18.36 5.86
N ARG A 224 5.76 -19.00 6.54
CA ARG A 224 5.94 -20.45 6.55
C ARG A 224 5.10 -21.18 7.59
N ASP A 225 4.86 -20.56 8.72
CA ASP A 225 4.15 -21.16 9.86
C ASP A 225 3.15 -20.18 10.48
N ALA A 226 1.86 -20.55 10.45
CA ALA A 226 0.77 -19.75 11.02
C ALA A 226 0.81 -19.65 12.55
N SER A 227 1.58 -20.50 13.23
CA SER A 227 1.73 -20.46 14.69
C SER A 227 2.74 -19.43 15.18
N GLU A 228 3.54 -18.86 14.27
CA GLU A 228 4.50 -17.81 14.58
C GLU A 228 3.80 -16.51 15.03
N LYS A 229 4.47 -15.78 15.88
CA LYS A 229 3.95 -14.49 16.36
C LYS A 229 4.29 -13.36 15.40
N SER A 230 3.57 -12.24 15.56
CA SER A 230 3.98 -10.98 14.92
C SER A 230 5.44 -10.65 15.24
N PRO A 231 6.24 -10.21 14.26
CA PRO A 231 7.60 -9.74 14.52
C PRO A 231 7.65 -8.38 15.24
N HIS A 232 6.49 -7.75 15.44
CA HIS A 232 6.35 -6.44 16.07
C HIS A 232 5.58 -6.51 17.37
N ASP A 233 6.21 -6.06 18.46
CA ASP A 233 5.55 -5.86 19.74
C ASP A 233 4.81 -4.52 19.79
N VAL A 234 5.36 -3.49 19.14
CA VAL A 234 4.82 -2.13 19.10
C VAL A 234 4.94 -1.58 17.68
N LEU A 235 3.89 -0.91 17.21
CA LEU A 235 3.85 -0.21 15.94
C LEU A 235 3.64 1.28 16.15
N HIS A 236 4.35 2.09 15.36
CA HIS A 236 4.22 3.54 15.34
C HIS A 236 3.81 4.01 13.96
N PHE A 237 2.88 4.98 13.91
CA PHE A 237 2.39 5.60 12.68
C PHE A 237 2.41 7.12 12.85
N ASP A 238 2.87 7.81 11.83
CA ASP A 238 2.88 9.25 11.74
C ASP A 238 2.34 9.71 10.41
N PHE A 239 1.41 10.65 10.44
CA PHE A 239 0.88 11.29 9.25
C PHE A 239 0.46 12.73 9.57
N GLU A 240 1.20 13.73 9.05
CA GLU A 240 0.98 15.15 9.31
C GLU A 240 0.92 15.47 10.81
N ARG A 241 -0.26 15.87 11.32
CA ARG A 241 -0.48 16.23 12.73
C ARG A 241 -0.99 15.07 13.58
N GLN A 242 -1.33 13.95 12.96
CA GLN A 242 -1.80 12.75 13.68
C GLN A 242 -0.65 11.75 13.87
N TRP A 243 -0.74 11.01 14.96
CA TRP A 243 0.10 9.86 15.21
C TRP A 243 -0.69 8.74 15.90
N ALA A 244 -0.21 7.53 15.77
CA ALA A 244 -0.73 6.41 16.52
C ALA A 244 0.39 5.50 17.02
N VAL A 245 0.16 4.87 18.16
CA VAL A 245 0.98 3.77 18.70
C VAL A 245 0.07 2.60 19.03
N ARG A 246 0.46 1.41 18.59
CA ARG A 246 -0.29 0.16 18.82
C ARG A 246 0.60 -0.86 19.49
N GLN A 247 0.07 -1.49 20.55
CA GLN A 247 0.68 -2.63 21.23
C GLN A 247 -0.39 -3.71 21.43
N GLY A 248 -0.24 -4.82 20.72
CA GLY A 248 -1.28 -5.85 20.68
C GLY A 248 -2.60 -5.27 20.16
N ASP A 249 -3.68 -5.42 20.94
CA ASP A 249 -5.00 -4.89 20.60
C ASP A 249 -5.21 -3.43 21.03
N TRP A 250 -4.35 -2.89 21.87
CA TRP A 250 -4.47 -1.51 22.32
C TRP A 250 -3.82 -0.55 21.36
N LYS A 251 -4.55 0.52 21.01
CA LYS A 251 -4.09 1.56 20.10
C LYS A 251 -4.44 2.95 20.67
N LEU A 252 -3.44 3.80 20.76
CA LEU A 252 -3.57 5.19 21.15
C LEU A 252 -3.31 6.06 19.93
N LEU A 253 -4.27 6.93 19.62
CA LEU A 253 -4.17 7.90 18.54
C LEU A 253 -4.15 9.32 19.12
N CYS A 254 -3.54 10.24 18.40
CA CYS A 254 -3.60 11.67 18.69
C CYS A 254 -4.02 12.43 17.44
N ASN A 255 -4.94 13.37 17.60
CA ASN A 255 -5.51 14.19 16.52
C ASN A 255 -6.01 13.36 15.34
N ALA A 256 -6.64 12.21 15.63
CA ALA A 256 -7.08 11.26 14.63
C ALA A 256 -8.07 11.90 13.65
N ILE A 257 -7.88 11.64 12.35
CA ILE A 257 -8.82 12.09 11.32
C ILE A 257 -9.85 10.99 11.07
N ASP A 258 -11.11 11.28 11.36
CA ASP A 258 -12.25 10.44 11.00
C ASP A 258 -12.66 10.76 9.56
N VAL A 259 -12.16 9.96 8.64
CA VAL A 259 -12.44 10.12 7.22
C VAL A 259 -13.81 9.54 6.90
N ARG A 260 -14.70 10.38 6.38
CA ARG A 260 -16.09 10.05 6.06
C ARG A 260 -16.37 10.26 4.57
N PRO A 261 -17.43 9.62 4.03
CA PRO A 261 -17.86 9.89 2.67
C PRO A 261 -18.10 11.37 2.40
N ASP A 262 -17.93 11.78 1.13
CA ASP A 262 -18.12 13.16 0.65
C ASP A 262 -17.17 14.19 1.29
N ASP A 263 -15.92 13.76 1.60
CA ASP A 263 -14.85 14.61 2.20
C ASP A 263 -15.29 15.35 3.50
N ARG A 264 -16.29 14.83 4.20
CA ARG A 264 -16.73 15.36 5.51
C ARG A 264 -15.85 14.84 6.64
N ASN A 265 -14.54 15.03 6.48
CA ASN A 265 -13.56 14.59 7.45
C ASN A 265 -13.65 15.42 8.72
N GLU A 266 -13.45 14.76 9.85
CA GLU A 266 -13.45 15.38 11.18
C GLU A 266 -12.16 15.05 11.91
N THR A 267 -11.47 16.05 12.44
CA THR A 267 -10.33 15.83 13.32
C THR A 267 -10.81 15.69 14.76
N LEU A 268 -10.53 14.55 15.36
CA LEU A 268 -10.75 14.32 16.79
C LEU A 268 -9.53 14.83 17.55
N GLU A 269 -9.61 16.07 18.02
CA GLU A 269 -8.50 16.70 18.74
C GLU A 269 -8.15 15.97 20.04
N GLY A 270 -6.86 15.83 20.32
CA GLY A 270 -6.34 15.18 21.52
C GLY A 270 -6.18 13.68 21.39
N LEU A 271 -6.20 12.98 22.53
CA LEU A 271 -5.95 11.55 22.61
C LEU A 271 -7.23 10.72 22.45
N TYR A 272 -7.12 9.64 21.71
CA TYR A 272 -8.16 8.65 21.50
C TYR A 272 -7.61 7.25 21.73
N LEU A 273 -8.11 6.55 22.75
CA LEU A 273 -7.69 5.19 23.10
C LEU A 273 -8.75 4.19 22.64
N THR A 274 -8.32 3.12 21.98
CA THR A 274 -9.21 2.03 21.57
C THR A 274 -8.59 0.67 21.86
N ASN A 275 -9.41 -0.37 21.90
CA ASN A 275 -9.01 -1.77 21.99
C ASN A 275 -9.62 -2.58 20.84
N LEU A 276 -8.82 -2.89 19.86
CA LEU A 276 -9.24 -3.57 18.62
C LEU A 276 -9.74 -5.01 18.83
N GLY A 277 -9.39 -5.65 19.96
CA GLY A 277 -9.89 -6.97 20.32
C GLY A 277 -11.34 -6.97 20.80
N ILE A 278 -11.82 -5.82 21.29
CA ILE A 278 -13.19 -5.65 21.81
C ILE A 278 -14.02 -4.82 20.80
N ASP A 279 -13.44 -3.73 20.28
CA ASP A 279 -14.06 -2.81 19.33
C ASP A 279 -13.15 -2.61 18.10
N PRO A 280 -13.21 -3.52 17.12
CA PRO A 280 -12.44 -3.37 15.89
C PRO A 280 -12.91 -2.20 15.01
N THR A 281 -14.09 -1.62 15.33
CA THR A 281 -14.65 -0.46 14.62
C THR A 281 -14.15 0.87 15.17
N GLU A 282 -13.41 0.84 16.28
CA GLU A 282 -12.85 2.03 16.94
C GLU A 282 -13.91 3.11 17.22
N SER A 283 -15.11 2.67 17.61
CA SER A 283 -16.26 3.56 17.81
C SER A 283 -16.23 4.30 19.14
N GLU A 284 -15.56 3.74 20.15
CA GLU A 284 -15.54 4.25 21.52
C GLU A 284 -14.15 4.72 21.95
N ASN A 285 -14.10 5.90 22.57
CA ASN A 285 -12.86 6.41 23.17
C ASN A 285 -12.77 5.95 24.63
N LEU A 286 -11.90 4.97 24.88
CA LEU A 286 -11.68 4.34 26.18
C LEU A 286 -10.71 5.12 27.09
N LEU A 287 -10.27 6.32 26.70
CA LEU A 287 -9.28 7.11 27.46
C LEU A 287 -9.69 7.37 28.91
N GLY A 288 -10.99 7.61 29.13
CA GLY A 288 -11.54 7.86 30.48
C GLY A 288 -11.61 6.62 31.36
N GLU A 289 -11.75 5.43 30.74
CA GLU A 289 -11.87 4.16 31.46
C GLU A 289 -10.52 3.50 31.74
N TYR A 290 -9.54 3.69 30.82
CA TYR A 290 -8.21 3.07 30.90
C TYR A 290 -7.08 4.09 30.83
N PRO A 291 -7.03 5.11 31.72
CA PRO A 291 -6.03 6.17 31.66
C PRO A 291 -4.60 5.65 31.86
N GLU A 292 -4.42 4.57 32.65
CA GLU A 292 -3.09 3.95 32.86
C GLU A 292 -2.55 3.31 31.57
N LYS A 293 -3.42 2.63 30.79
CA LYS A 293 -3.03 2.06 29.50
C LYS A 293 -2.66 3.15 28.49
N ALA A 294 -3.38 4.26 28.47
CA ALA A 294 -3.02 5.40 27.64
C ALA A 294 -1.64 5.97 28.00
N GLN A 295 -1.33 6.07 29.30
CA GLN A 295 -0.02 6.52 29.79
C GLN A 295 1.12 5.54 29.42
N GLU A 296 0.85 4.24 29.45
CA GLU A 296 1.80 3.22 28.99
C GLU A 296 2.15 3.41 27.51
N LEU A 297 1.12 3.50 26.65
CA LEU A 297 1.29 3.70 25.21
C LEU A 297 1.95 5.05 24.89
N LEU A 298 1.62 6.10 25.64
CA LEU A 298 2.25 7.41 25.48
C LEU A 298 3.75 7.36 25.74
N LYS A 299 4.19 6.63 26.78
CA LYS A 299 5.62 6.42 27.06
C LYS A 299 6.34 5.68 25.93
N LEU A 300 5.68 4.68 25.31
CA LEU A 300 6.25 4.00 24.13
C LEU A 300 6.42 4.98 22.96
N ARG A 301 5.44 5.85 22.74
CA ARG A 301 5.52 6.90 21.73
C ARG A 301 6.64 7.89 22.01
N GLU A 302 6.78 8.37 23.24
CA GLU A 302 7.83 9.29 23.64
C GLU A 302 9.23 8.70 23.44
N ALA A 303 9.42 7.42 23.82
CA ALA A 303 10.67 6.71 23.59
C ALA A 303 11.01 6.57 22.09
N TYR A 304 10.02 6.28 21.26
CA TYR A 304 10.19 6.22 19.80
C TYR A 304 10.61 7.56 19.21
N VAL A 305 9.93 8.66 19.58
CA VAL A 305 10.28 10.01 19.11
C VAL A 305 11.71 10.38 19.53
N ALA A 306 12.09 10.09 20.77
CA ALA A 306 13.46 10.35 21.24
C ALA A 306 14.51 9.57 20.44
N SER A 307 14.21 8.33 20.02
CA SER A 307 15.13 7.55 19.17
C SER A 307 15.32 8.13 17.78
N LEU A 308 14.28 8.74 17.18
CA LEU A 308 14.38 9.42 15.89
C LEU A 308 15.29 10.64 15.96
N GLU A 309 15.18 11.46 17.03
CA GLU A 309 16.02 12.62 17.23
C GLU A 309 17.50 12.28 17.43
N GLU A 310 17.80 11.11 18.03
CA GLU A 310 19.17 10.62 18.15
C GLU A 310 19.75 10.16 16.82
N ASN A 311 18.94 9.57 15.93
CA ASN A 311 19.36 9.13 14.60
C ASN A 311 19.60 10.31 13.65
N ASP A 312 18.79 11.38 13.72
CA ASP A 312 18.97 12.61 12.93
C ASP A 312 20.26 13.36 13.28
N ARG A 313 20.85 13.11 14.45
CA ARG A 313 22.11 13.72 14.91
C ARG A 313 23.37 12.94 14.49
N ARG A 314 23.21 11.76 13.93
CA ARG A 314 24.31 10.90 13.42
C ARG A 314 24.52 11.10 11.92
#